data_3ec6b0af11235b4081bb51916c390839
#
_entry.id   3ec6b0af11235b4081bb51916c390839
#
_cell.length_a   1.000
_cell.length_b   1.000
_cell.length_c   1.000
_cell.angle_alpha   90.00
_cell.angle_beta   90.00
_cell.angle_gamma   90.00
#
_symmetry.space_group_name_H-M   'P 1'
#
loop_
_entity.id
_entity.type
_entity.pdbx_description
1 polymer ?
#
loop_
_entity_poly.entity_id
_entity_poly.type
_entity_poly.pdbx_seq_one_letter_code
_entity_poly.pdbx_strand_id
1 'polypeptide(L)'
;IETITQTPEQCAQDVDAVLIVDDGSGAQWKYAEYPLRKGIPTFCDKPLAIRAKAAAEIGQLARETETPFMSASSLRFVPDIIQLRRELPQLGNIHLATAACGNDLIYYGIHALSMIYAVLGPGAISAMNVGRPDTNIARIRFKDERDVVLMVGERARMRAGYQINLYGTNGWKTVTPNLTDLYTYLLEAFLDLVHSGNESVPIEEEIEVIAALEASHRSLELGREVSLSEVLQAK
;
A
#
# COMPACT_ATOMS: atom_id res chain seq x y z
N ILE A 1 -2.17 3.07 -28.08
CA ILE A 1 -3.17 1.98 -27.89
C ILE A 1 -3.69 1.64 -29.28
N GLU A 2 -3.45 0.43 -29.74
CA GLU A 2 -3.82 -0.03 -31.09
C GLU A 2 -5.27 -0.54 -31.13
N THR A 3 -5.73 -1.13 -30.04
CA THR A 3 -7.06 -1.74 -29.94
C THR A 3 -7.81 -1.27 -28.70
N ILE A 4 -9.07 -0.96 -28.87
CA ILE A 4 -10.00 -0.65 -27.77
C ILE A 4 -11.04 -1.76 -27.76
N THR A 5 -11.28 -2.35 -26.58
CA THR A 5 -12.26 -3.44 -26.39
C THR A 5 -13.44 -2.95 -25.56
N GLN A 6 -14.53 -3.74 -25.53
CA GLN A 6 -15.74 -3.37 -24.82
C GLN A 6 -15.82 -3.97 -23.41
N THR A 7 -15.04 -5.02 -23.14
CA THR A 7 -15.02 -5.66 -21.81
C THR A 7 -13.59 -5.88 -21.32
N PRO A 8 -13.38 -5.94 -19.99
CA PRO A 8 -12.06 -6.24 -19.40
C PRO A 8 -11.49 -7.59 -19.89
N GLU A 9 -12.35 -8.60 -20.06
CA GLU A 9 -11.94 -9.94 -20.51
C GLU A 9 -11.42 -9.91 -21.95
N GLN A 10 -12.03 -9.09 -22.82
CA GLN A 10 -11.53 -8.88 -24.19
C GLN A 10 -10.20 -8.14 -24.17
N CYS A 11 -10.03 -7.18 -23.24
CA CYS A 11 -8.77 -6.45 -23.09
C CYS A 11 -7.61 -7.36 -22.67
N ALA A 12 -7.91 -8.43 -21.94
CA ALA A 12 -6.93 -9.39 -21.45
C ALA A 12 -6.68 -10.58 -22.39
N GLN A 13 -7.16 -10.53 -23.66
CA GLN A 13 -6.90 -11.55 -24.65
C GLN A 13 -5.64 -11.23 -25.45
N ASP A 14 -4.82 -12.27 -25.70
CA ASP A 14 -3.59 -12.19 -26.53
C ASP A 14 -2.61 -11.10 -26.06
N VAL A 15 -2.45 -10.95 -24.73
CA VAL A 15 -1.52 -10.02 -24.09
C VAL A 15 -0.55 -10.75 -23.15
N ASP A 16 0.65 -10.20 -22.98
CA ASP A 16 1.69 -10.78 -22.12
C ASP A 16 1.48 -10.38 -20.65
N ALA A 17 0.78 -9.28 -20.37
CA ALA A 17 0.46 -8.80 -19.02
C ALA A 17 -0.75 -7.86 -19.05
N VAL A 18 -1.39 -7.69 -17.90
CA VAL A 18 -2.54 -6.79 -17.69
C VAL A 18 -2.21 -5.74 -16.64
N LEU A 19 -2.50 -4.48 -16.95
CA LEU A 19 -2.47 -3.38 -15.99
C LEU A 19 -3.89 -2.88 -15.73
N ILE A 20 -4.32 -2.91 -14.47
CA ILE A 20 -5.62 -2.44 -14.01
C ILE A 20 -5.43 -1.11 -13.29
N VAL A 21 -5.88 -0.04 -13.91
CA VAL A 21 -5.68 1.35 -13.45
C VAL A 21 -7.04 2.07 -13.36
N ASP A 22 -7.92 1.54 -12.53
CA ASP A 22 -9.25 2.12 -12.28
C ASP A 22 -9.15 3.20 -11.20
N ASP A 23 -9.50 4.44 -11.54
CA ASP A 23 -9.45 5.57 -10.61
C ASP A 23 -10.72 5.63 -9.75
N GLY A 24 -10.60 5.29 -8.48
CA GLY A 24 -11.54 5.66 -7.43
C GLY A 24 -12.65 4.66 -7.10
N SER A 25 -12.79 3.52 -7.79
CA SER A 25 -13.82 2.54 -7.43
C SER A 25 -13.51 1.75 -6.17
N GLY A 26 -12.22 1.59 -5.82
CA GLY A 26 -11.75 0.69 -4.75
C GLY A 26 -12.15 -0.78 -4.98
N ALA A 27 -12.46 -1.13 -6.24
CA ALA A 27 -12.94 -2.44 -6.65
C ALA A 27 -12.09 -3.04 -7.77
N GLN A 28 -10.87 -2.56 -7.97
CA GLN A 28 -9.94 -3.02 -9.00
C GLN A 28 -9.68 -4.52 -8.93
N TRP A 29 -9.69 -5.09 -7.73
CA TRP A 29 -9.56 -6.52 -7.49
C TRP A 29 -10.55 -7.38 -8.31
N LYS A 30 -11.73 -6.86 -8.63
CA LYS A 30 -12.74 -7.58 -9.45
C LYS A 30 -12.27 -7.80 -10.87
N TYR A 31 -11.49 -6.87 -11.41
CA TYR A 31 -10.95 -6.99 -12.77
C TYR A 31 -9.72 -7.92 -12.83
N ALA A 32 -9.08 -8.18 -11.68
CA ALA A 32 -7.91 -9.06 -11.60
C ALA A 32 -8.29 -10.56 -11.67
N GLU A 33 -9.53 -10.93 -11.30
CA GLU A 33 -9.93 -12.32 -11.25
C GLU A 33 -9.73 -13.06 -12.58
N TYR A 34 -10.19 -12.47 -13.68
CA TYR A 34 -10.11 -13.11 -15.00
C TYR A 34 -8.65 -13.33 -15.45
N PRO A 35 -7.76 -12.33 -15.51
CA PRO A 35 -6.38 -12.54 -15.93
C PRO A 35 -5.62 -13.49 -15.00
N LEU A 36 -5.82 -13.44 -13.68
CA LEU A 36 -5.19 -14.36 -12.74
C LEU A 36 -5.60 -15.83 -13.01
N ARG A 37 -6.89 -16.09 -13.24
CA ARG A 37 -7.36 -17.44 -13.62
C ARG A 37 -6.83 -17.93 -14.96
N LYS A 38 -6.36 -17.02 -15.80
CA LYS A 38 -5.72 -17.32 -17.11
C LYS A 38 -4.21 -17.41 -17.03
N GLY A 39 -3.61 -17.20 -15.86
CA GLY A 39 -2.17 -17.20 -15.68
C GLY A 39 -1.48 -15.99 -16.33
N ILE A 40 -2.21 -14.87 -16.52
CA ILE A 40 -1.68 -13.66 -17.14
C ILE A 40 -1.12 -12.76 -16.05
N PRO A 41 0.18 -12.41 -16.07
CA PRO A 41 0.78 -11.48 -15.13
C PRO A 41 -0.04 -10.20 -15.01
N THR A 42 -0.37 -9.81 -13.78
CA THR A 42 -1.32 -8.72 -13.54
C THR A 42 -0.80 -7.70 -12.53
N PHE A 43 -0.86 -6.44 -12.90
CA PHE A 43 -0.69 -5.30 -12.00
C PHE A 43 -2.05 -4.66 -11.70
N CYS A 44 -2.34 -4.42 -10.42
CA CYS A 44 -3.46 -3.59 -9.98
C CYS A 44 -2.94 -2.31 -9.31
N ASP A 45 -3.37 -1.15 -9.78
CA ASP A 45 -3.04 0.10 -9.08
C ASP A 45 -3.69 0.13 -7.68
N LYS A 46 -3.16 0.96 -6.82
CA LYS A 46 -3.64 1.13 -5.43
C LYS A 46 -4.91 2.02 -5.36
N PRO A 47 -5.77 1.80 -4.41
CA PRO A 47 -5.79 0.62 -3.53
C PRO A 47 -6.31 -0.60 -4.28
N LEU A 48 -5.67 -1.75 -4.09
CA LEU A 48 -6.17 -3.01 -4.63
C LEU A 48 -7.64 -3.23 -4.28
N ALA A 49 -7.98 -2.96 -3.03
CA ALA A 49 -9.35 -2.93 -2.50
C ALA A 49 -9.42 -1.95 -1.32
N ILE A 50 -10.63 -1.49 -0.98
CA ILE A 50 -10.88 -0.70 0.25
C ILE A 50 -11.19 -1.58 1.47
N ARG A 51 -11.35 -2.89 1.26
CA ARG A 51 -11.57 -3.89 2.30
C ARG A 51 -10.47 -4.92 2.29
N ALA A 52 -9.86 -5.14 3.45
CA ALA A 52 -8.76 -6.09 3.62
C ALA A 52 -9.14 -7.52 3.21
N LYS A 53 -10.37 -7.93 3.49
CA LYS A 53 -10.87 -9.25 3.09
C LYS A 53 -10.89 -9.43 1.57
N ALA A 54 -11.38 -8.45 0.82
CA ALA A 54 -11.38 -8.53 -0.64
C ALA A 54 -9.95 -8.56 -1.22
N ALA A 55 -9.03 -7.79 -0.63
CA ALA A 55 -7.62 -7.85 -0.99
C ALA A 55 -7.01 -9.23 -0.69
N ALA A 56 -7.37 -9.83 0.45
CA ALA A 56 -6.90 -11.17 0.82
C ALA A 56 -7.44 -12.26 -0.13
N GLU A 57 -8.71 -12.17 -0.53
CA GLU A 57 -9.33 -13.13 -1.46
C GLU A 57 -8.64 -13.11 -2.83
N ILE A 58 -8.36 -11.94 -3.38
CA ILE A 58 -7.67 -11.85 -4.68
C ILE A 58 -6.18 -12.22 -4.57
N GLY A 59 -5.52 -11.88 -3.46
CA GLY A 59 -4.15 -12.33 -3.18
C GLY A 59 -4.06 -13.84 -3.06
N GLN A 60 -5.05 -14.48 -2.43
CA GLN A 60 -5.15 -15.94 -2.39
C GLN A 60 -5.31 -16.54 -3.79
N LEU A 61 -6.17 -15.96 -4.63
CA LEU A 61 -6.34 -16.43 -6.01
C LEU A 61 -5.02 -16.34 -6.80
N ALA A 62 -4.27 -15.26 -6.68
CA ALA A 62 -2.98 -15.12 -7.35
C ALA A 62 -2.00 -16.22 -6.95
N ARG A 63 -1.96 -16.58 -5.66
CA ARG A 63 -1.14 -17.71 -5.17
C ARG A 63 -1.62 -19.06 -5.68
N GLU A 64 -2.95 -19.31 -5.65
CA GLU A 64 -3.53 -20.57 -6.12
C GLU A 64 -3.29 -20.81 -7.62
N THR A 65 -3.25 -19.74 -8.40
CA THR A 65 -2.97 -19.81 -9.84
C THR A 65 -1.48 -19.68 -10.17
N GLU A 66 -0.61 -19.45 -9.17
CA GLU A 66 0.83 -19.20 -9.35
C GLU A 66 1.12 -18.08 -10.36
N THR A 67 0.19 -17.12 -10.48
CA THR A 67 0.27 -16.03 -11.45
C THR A 67 1.02 -14.84 -10.86
N PRO A 68 2.03 -14.28 -11.55
CA PRO A 68 2.69 -13.06 -11.12
C PRO A 68 1.68 -11.92 -10.90
N PHE A 69 1.59 -11.44 -9.67
CA PHE A 69 0.61 -10.43 -9.28
C PHE A 69 1.25 -9.35 -8.41
N MET A 70 1.02 -8.10 -8.73
CA MET A 70 1.52 -6.97 -7.96
C MET A 70 0.45 -5.90 -7.79
N SER A 71 0.32 -5.39 -6.57
CA SER A 71 -0.35 -4.12 -6.28
C SER A 71 0.53 -3.35 -5.31
N ALA A 72 0.82 -2.10 -5.60
CA ALA A 72 1.71 -1.31 -4.77
C ALA A 72 1.58 0.20 -5.02
N SER A 73 1.92 0.99 -3.99
CA SER A 73 2.17 2.41 -4.16
C SER A 73 3.50 2.66 -4.87
N SER A 74 3.49 3.50 -5.90
CA SER A 74 4.70 3.94 -6.61
C SER A 74 5.76 4.59 -5.70
N LEU A 75 5.36 5.18 -4.57
CA LEU A 75 6.28 5.79 -3.61
C LEU A 75 7.23 4.80 -2.94
N ARG A 76 6.94 3.50 -2.99
CA ARG A 76 7.84 2.45 -2.48
C ARG A 76 9.16 2.37 -3.25
N PHE A 77 9.14 2.75 -4.52
CA PHE A 77 10.21 2.51 -5.48
C PHE A 77 11.04 3.77 -5.79
N VAL A 78 10.63 4.93 -5.27
CA VAL A 78 11.40 6.17 -5.51
C VAL A 78 12.76 6.13 -4.85
N PRO A 79 13.81 6.69 -5.48
CA PRO A 79 15.19 6.60 -4.99
C PRO A 79 15.36 7.05 -3.54
N ASP A 80 14.65 8.09 -3.11
CA ASP A 80 14.76 8.61 -1.73
C ASP A 80 14.29 7.58 -0.68
N ILE A 81 13.27 6.81 -0.96
CA ILE A 81 12.76 5.77 -0.04
C ILE A 81 13.68 4.55 -0.05
N ILE A 82 14.19 4.16 -1.22
CA ILE A 82 15.19 3.09 -1.34
C ILE A 82 16.46 3.48 -0.57
N GLN A 83 16.91 4.73 -0.69
CA GLN A 83 18.08 5.23 0.03
C GLN A 83 17.83 5.27 1.54
N LEU A 84 16.66 5.72 1.99
CA LEU A 84 16.29 5.70 3.41
C LEU A 84 16.37 4.30 4.00
N ARG A 85 15.90 3.27 3.27
CA ARG A 85 16.01 1.87 3.68
C ARG A 85 17.46 1.42 3.83
N ARG A 86 18.36 1.84 2.93
CA ARG A 86 19.79 1.52 3.01
C ARG A 86 20.49 2.20 4.20
N GLU A 87 20.02 3.38 4.59
CA GLU A 87 20.56 4.14 5.71
C GLU A 87 19.99 3.69 7.07
N LEU A 88 18.95 2.86 7.09
CA LEU A 88 18.25 2.41 8.30
C LEU A 88 19.22 1.88 9.40
N PRO A 89 20.25 1.07 9.10
CA PRO A 89 21.18 0.58 10.12
C PRO A 89 21.92 1.69 10.88
N GLN A 90 22.10 2.86 10.28
CA GLN A 90 22.79 4.00 10.90
C GLN A 90 21.93 4.65 12.00
N LEU A 91 20.60 4.50 11.92
CA LEU A 91 19.65 5.05 12.88
C LEU A 91 19.49 4.18 14.14
N GLY A 92 20.04 2.96 14.14
CA GLY A 92 19.86 1.99 15.22
C GLY A 92 18.45 1.40 15.23
N ASN A 93 17.93 1.06 16.42
CA ASN A 93 16.58 0.51 16.55
C ASN A 93 15.52 1.61 16.38
N ILE A 94 14.59 1.40 15.47
CA ILE A 94 13.49 2.34 15.25
C ILE A 94 12.33 1.93 16.15
N HIS A 95 11.93 2.81 17.06
CA HIS A 95 10.77 2.62 17.94
C HIS A 95 9.56 3.44 17.51
N LEU A 96 9.78 4.55 16.81
CA LEU A 96 8.73 5.43 16.34
C LEU A 96 9.02 5.85 14.90
N ALA A 97 7.99 5.80 14.08
CA ALA A 97 8.00 6.44 12.77
C ALA A 97 6.72 7.27 12.58
N THR A 98 6.79 8.29 11.74
CA THR A 98 5.60 9.04 11.32
C THR A 98 5.56 9.17 9.81
N ALA A 99 4.36 9.13 9.24
CA ALA A 99 4.15 9.47 7.83
C ALA A 99 2.98 10.42 7.70
N ALA A 100 3.08 11.35 6.75
CA ALA A 100 2.06 12.36 6.51
C ALA A 100 1.75 12.51 5.04
N CYS A 101 0.48 12.77 4.72
CA CYS A 101 0.04 13.23 3.41
C CYS A 101 -1.29 14.00 3.50
N GLY A 102 -1.58 14.79 2.47
CA GLY A 102 -2.90 15.41 2.31
C GLY A 102 -3.87 14.46 1.60
N ASN A 103 -5.17 14.74 1.74
CA ASN A 103 -6.30 14.10 1.08
C ASN A 103 -6.92 12.93 1.90
N ASP A 104 -7.43 11.88 1.26
CA ASP A 104 -8.20 10.80 1.87
C ASP A 104 -7.34 9.76 2.59
N LEU A 105 -7.84 9.20 3.69
CA LEU A 105 -7.11 8.22 4.50
C LEU A 105 -6.77 6.95 3.71
N ILE A 106 -7.71 6.42 2.92
CA ILE A 106 -7.52 5.15 2.21
C ILE A 106 -6.80 5.38 0.88
N TYR A 107 -7.30 6.30 0.05
CA TYR A 107 -6.78 6.51 -1.31
C TYR A 107 -5.43 7.22 -1.36
N TYR A 108 -5.08 8.00 -0.32
CA TYR A 108 -3.81 8.72 -0.22
C TYR A 108 -2.96 8.30 0.97
N GLY A 109 -3.59 7.99 2.10
CA GLY A 109 -2.88 7.43 3.25
C GLY A 109 -2.14 6.13 2.91
N ILE A 110 -2.64 5.35 1.93
CA ILE A 110 -1.96 4.16 1.42
C ILE A 110 -0.55 4.47 0.91
N HIS A 111 -0.34 5.59 0.23
CA HIS A 111 0.99 5.99 -0.23
C HIS A 111 1.93 6.30 0.95
N ALA A 112 1.43 7.06 1.94
CA ALA A 112 2.22 7.42 3.11
C ALA A 112 2.58 6.19 3.95
N LEU A 113 1.64 5.26 4.15
CA LEU A 113 1.88 4.03 4.88
C LEU A 113 2.79 3.07 4.10
N SER A 114 2.62 2.98 2.79
CA SER A 114 3.49 2.16 1.93
C SER A 114 4.95 2.59 1.96
N MET A 115 5.26 3.88 2.14
CA MET A 115 6.65 4.32 2.37
C MET A 115 7.22 3.75 3.66
N ILE A 116 6.43 3.70 4.74
CA ILE A 116 6.82 3.06 6.01
C ILE A 116 7.15 1.58 5.77
N TYR A 117 6.25 0.85 5.10
CA TYR A 117 6.44 -0.57 4.80
C TYR A 117 7.65 -0.84 3.90
N ALA A 118 7.91 0.03 2.92
CA ALA A 118 9.09 -0.09 2.06
C ALA A 118 10.40 0.01 2.86
N VAL A 119 10.42 0.78 3.96
CA VAL A 119 11.62 1.00 4.78
C VAL A 119 11.69 0.02 5.95
N LEU A 120 10.58 -0.15 6.68
CA LEU A 120 10.55 -0.87 7.96
C LEU A 120 9.98 -2.29 7.86
N GLY A 121 9.38 -2.65 6.73
CA GLY A 121 8.72 -3.94 6.52
C GLY A 121 7.39 -4.09 7.25
N PRO A 122 6.71 -5.25 7.06
CA PRO A 122 5.41 -5.57 7.64
C PRO A 122 5.49 -5.91 9.13
N GLY A 123 4.31 -6.11 9.74
CA GLY A 123 4.17 -6.55 11.12
C GLY A 123 3.15 -5.76 11.92
N ALA A 124 2.28 -4.98 11.27
CA ALA A 124 1.21 -4.27 11.95
C ALA A 124 0.19 -5.24 12.58
N ILE A 125 -0.28 -4.91 13.79
CA ILE A 125 -1.23 -5.75 14.54
C ILE A 125 -2.55 -5.04 14.87
N SER A 126 -2.52 -3.71 15.03
CA SER A 126 -3.70 -2.91 15.39
C SER A 126 -3.54 -1.45 15.01
N ALA A 127 -4.65 -0.73 14.96
CA ALA A 127 -4.66 0.72 14.75
C ALA A 127 -5.62 1.41 15.73
N MET A 128 -5.21 2.59 16.19
CA MET A 128 -6.03 3.53 16.98
C MET A 128 -6.00 4.90 16.33
N ASN A 129 -7.14 5.35 15.82
CA ASN A 129 -7.28 6.69 15.22
C ASN A 129 -7.94 7.64 16.24
N VAL A 130 -7.19 8.65 16.65
CA VAL A 130 -7.62 9.67 17.61
C VAL A 130 -7.91 11.02 16.95
N GLY A 131 -7.92 11.05 15.62
CA GLY A 131 -8.18 12.23 14.83
C GLY A 131 -9.67 12.56 14.66
N ARG A 132 -10.00 13.07 13.50
CA ARG A 132 -11.36 13.43 13.07
C ARG A 132 -11.55 12.91 11.63
N PRO A 133 -12.80 12.86 11.13
CA PRO A 133 -13.06 12.40 9.76
C PRO A 133 -12.26 13.14 8.68
N ASP A 134 -12.00 14.44 8.87
CA ASP A 134 -11.27 15.30 7.94
C ASP A 134 -9.77 15.46 8.27
N THR A 135 -9.31 14.89 9.41
CA THR A 135 -7.92 14.96 9.86
C THR A 135 -7.60 13.74 10.72
N ASN A 136 -7.13 12.69 10.08
CA ASN A 136 -6.81 11.42 10.72
C ASN A 136 -5.45 11.48 11.41
N ILE A 137 -5.37 10.94 12.62
CA ILE A 137 -4.15 10.72 13.39
C ILE A 137 -4.23 9.28 13.89
N ALA A 138 -3.70 8.35 13.12
CA ALA A 138 -3.78 6.93 13.41
C ALA A 138 -2.43 6.42 13.91
N ARG A 139 -2.41 5.88 15.13
CA ARG A 139 -1.30 5.09 15.64
C ARG A 139 -1.51 3.64 15.19
N ILE A 140 -0.55 3.10 14.47
CA ILE A 140 -0.48 1.71 14.01
C ILE A 140 0.61 1.02 14.83
N ARG A 141 0.25 -0.04 15.55
CA ARG A 141 1.17 -0.85 16.34
C ARG A 141 1.71 -2.01 15.54
N PHE A 142 2.99 -2.28 15.72
CA PHE A 142 3.69 -3.42 15.13
C PHE A 142 4.03 -4.45 16.22
N LYS A 143 4.16 -5.71 15.81
CA LYS A 143 4.45 -6.84 16.71
C LYS A 143 5.82 -6.75 17.41
N ASP A 144 6.74 -5.96 16.87
CA ASP A 144 8.08 -5.71 17.39
C ASP A 144 8.17 -4.42 18.23
N GLU A 145 7.03 -3.99 18.79
CA GLU A 145 6.88 -2.82 19.65
C GLU A 145 7.12 -1.47 18.96
N ARG A 146 7.27 -1.43 17.64
CA ARG A 146 7.29 -0.16 16.90
C ARG A 146 5.90 0.44 16.86
N ASP A 147 5.81 1.75 17.03
CA ASP A 147 4.62 2.53 16.72
C ASP A 147 4.84 3.36 15.43
N VAL A 148 3.85 3.38 14.58
CA VAL A 148 3.79 4.26 13.41
C VAL A 148 2.62 5.21 13.57
N VAL A 149 2.86 6.51 13.44
CA VAL A 149 1.79 7.52 13.43
C VAL A 149 1.56 8.01 12.00
N LEU A 150 0.39 7.67 11.48
CA LEU A 150 -0.06 8.12 10.16
C LEU A 150 -0.95 9.36 10.32
N MET A 151 -0.57 10.45 9.66
CA MET A 151 -1.30 11.71 9.66
C MET A 151 -1.83 12.00 8.25
N VAL A 152 -3.14 11.96 8.08
CA VAL A 152 -3.78 12.18 6.78
C VAL A 152 -4.95 13.14 6.94
N GLY A 153 -4.92 14.25 6.21
CA GLY A 153 -5.98 15.23 6.28
C GLY A 153 -6.44 15.75 4.93
N GLU A 154 -7.73 16.04 4.81
CA GLU A 154 -8.29 16.66 3.62
C GLU A 154 -7.56 17.98 3.27
N ARG A 155 -7.43 18.27 1.97
CA ARG A 155 -6.68 19.45 1.48
C ARG A 155 -7.15 20.79 2.08
N ALA A 156 -8.42 20.86 2.47
CA ALA A 156 -8.99 22.06 3.12
C ALA A 156 -8.49 22.23 4.56
N ARG A 157 -8.04 21.15 5.21
CA ARG A 157 -7.56 21.13 6.60
C ARG A 157 -6.05 20.98 6.70
N MET A 158 -5.46 20.18 5.80
CA MET A 158 -4.04 19.85 5.86
C MET A 158 -3.46 19.79 4.44
N ARG A 159 -2.76 20.86 4.05
CA ARG A 159 -1.95 20.85 2.84
C ARG A 159 -0.60 20.23 3.15
N ALA A 160 -0.49 18.94 2.99
CA ALA A 160 0.76 18.21 3.14
C ALA A 160 1.10 17.47 1.85
N GLY A 161 2.38 17.47 1.48
CA GLY A 161 2.97 16.48 0.58
C GLY A 161 3.24 15.18 1.33
N TYR A 162 3.82 14.21 0.64
CA TYR A 162 4.27 12.98 1.28
C TYR A 162 5.54 13.24 2.10
N GLN A 163 5.54 12.78 3.34
CA GLN A 163 6.66 12.91 4.26
C GLN A 163 6.75 11.68 5.15
N ILE A 164 7.98 11.24 5.43
CA ILE A 164 8.27 10.17 6.38
C ILE A 164 9.35 10.64 7.36
N ASN A 165 9.16 10.35 8.66
CA ASN A 165 10.16 10.58 9.69
C ASN A 165 10.40 9.28 10.44
N LEU A 166 11.67 8.94 10.67
CA LEU A 166 12.11 7.81 11.46
C LEU A 166 12.88 8.31 12.67
N TYR A 167 12.59 7.72 13.85
CA TYR A 167 13.26 8.04 15.11
C TYR A 167 13.87 6.76 15.67
N GLY A 168 15.19 6.71 15.67
CA GLY A 168 15.95 5.56 16.11
C GLY A 168 16.86 5.89 17.30
N THR A 169 17.46 4.87 17.89
CA THR A 169 18.32 5.00 19.08
C THR A 169 19.62 5.78 18.80
N ASN A 170 20.06 5.84 17.55
CA ASN A 170 21.29 6.54 17.15
C ASN A 170 21.04 7.86 16.42
N GLY A 171 19.78 8.22 16.18
CA GLY A 171 19.42 9.44 15.48
C GLY A 171 18.05 9.39 14.84
N TRP A 172 17.79 10.36 14.00
CA TRP A 172 16.52 10.50 13.28
C TRP A 172 16.76 10.93 11.82
N LYS A 173 15.80 10.65 10.96
CA LYS A 173 15.82 11.04 9.55
C LYS A 173 14.43 11.47 9.09
N THR A 174 14.37 12.57 8.32
CA THR A 174 13.18 13.05 7.64
C THR A 174 13.41 12.97 6.14
N VAL A 175 12.42 12.45 5.40
CA VAL A 175 12.44 12.39 3.93
C VAL A 175 11.13 12.93 3.38
N THR A 176 11.21 13.82 2.40
CA THR A 176 10.14 14.22 1.51
C THR A 176 10.53 13.70 0.13
N PRO A 177 9.86 12.67 -0.38
CA PRO A 177 10.29 12.00 -1.61
C PRO A 177 10.13 12.89 -2.84
N ASN A 178 11.07 12.79 -3.77
CA ASN A 178 10.90 13.33 -5.10
C ASN A 178 9.91 12.47 -5.90
N LEU A 179 8.90 13.09 -6.47
CA LEU A 179 7.84 12.40 -7.20
C LEU A 179 8.09 12.32 -8.72
N THR A 180 9.24 12.77 -9.18
CA THR A 180 9.62 12.66 -10.59
C THR A 180 9.82 11.19 -10.95
N ASP A 181 9.28 10.78 -12.10
CA ASP A 181 9.41 9.42 -12.67
C ASP A 181 8.91 8.27 -11.79
N LEU A 182 8.10 8.56 -10.76
CA LEU A 182 7.62 7.56 -9.80
C LEU A 182 6.90 6.35 -10.44
N TYR A 183 6.19 6.56 -11.56
CA TYR A 183 5.54 5.47 -12.29
C TYR A 183 6.53 4.64 -13.11
N THR A 184 7.64 5.23 -13.56
CA THR A 184 8.70 4.48 -14.23
C THR A 184 9.29 3.42 -13.29
N TYR A 185 9.66 3.81 -12.07
CA TYR A 185 10.18 2.87 -11.06
C TYR A 185 9.16 1.78 -10.68
N LEU A 186 7.88 2.12 -10.61
CA LEU A 186 6.81 1.16 -10.34
C LEU A 186 6.69 0.13 -11.46
N LEU A 187 6.67 0.60 -12.72
CA LEU A 187 6.54 -0.27 -13.90
C LEU A 187 7.78 -1.13 -14.10
N GLU A 188 8.97 -0.61 -13.84
CA GLU A 188 10.21 -1.40 -13.85
C GLU A 188 10.14 -2.55 -12.84
N ALA A 189 9.62 -2.31 -11.61
CA ALA A 189 9.45 -3.35 -10.62
C ALA A 189 8.42 -4.41 -11.04
N PHE A 190 7.34 -4.01 -11.72
CA PHE A 190 6.37 -4.96 -12.28
C PHE A 190 6.97 -5.77 -13.44
N LEU A 191 7.72 -5.14 -14.34
CA LEU A 191 8.40 -5.85 -15.41
C LEU A 191 9.45 -6.84 -14.90
N ASP A 192 10.17 -6.49 -13.81
CA ASP A 192 11.10 -7.40 -13.17
C ASP A 192 10.36 -8.63 -12.60
N LEU A 193 9.21 -8.44 -11.94
CA LEU A 193 8.35 -9.55 -11.51
C LEU A 193 7.94 -10.46 -12.69
N VAL A 194 7.50 -9.87 -13.81
CA VAL A 194 7.05 -10.63 -15.00
C VAL A 194 8.19 -11.43 -15.61
N HIS A 195 9.39 -10.84 -15.74
CA HIS A 195 10.51 -11.45 -16.44
C HIS A 195 11.35 -12.40 -15.58
N SER A 196 11.55 -12.07 -14.31
CA SER A 196 12.46 -12.80 -13.41
C SER A 196 11.74 -13.57 -12.31
N GLY A 197 10.45 -13.31 -12.10
CA GLY A 197 9.69 -13.80 -10.93
C GLY A 197 10.09 -13.13 -9.62
N ASN A 198 10.85 -12.02 -9.65
CA ASN A 198 11.30 -11.32 -8.47
C ASN A 198 10.15 -10.48 -7.87
N GLU A 199 9.55 -10.98 -6.81
CA GLU A 199 8.48 -10.33 -6.08
C GLU A 199 9.05 -9.27 -5.11
N SER A 200 9.21 -8.04 -5.60
CA SER A 200 9.75 -6.94 -4.80
C SER A 200 8.79 -6.46 -3.69
N VAL A 201 7.50 -6.72 -3.85
CA VAL A 201 6.44 -6.42 -2.87
C VAL A 201 5.53 -7.64 -2.76
N PRO A 202 5.67 -8.47 -1.71
CA PRO A 202 4.75 -9.56 -1.44
C PRO A 202 3.31 -9.06 -1.29
N ILE A 203 2.36 -9.74 -1.90
CA ILE A 203 0.94 -9.31 -1.86
C ILE A 203 0.40 -9.27 -0.43
N GLU A 204 0.93 -10.10 0.48
CA GLU A 204 0.61 -10.10 1.90
C GLU A 204 0.92 -8.75 2.57
N GLU A 205 1.99 -8.09 2.13
CA GLU A 205 2.37 -6.79 2.66
C GLU A 205 1.36 -5.70 2.23
N GLU A 206 0.89 -5.73 0.99
CA GLU A 206 -0.16 -4.81 0.53
C GLU A 206 -1.50 -5.08 1.23
N ILE A 207 -1.85 -6.36 1.46
CA ILE A 207 -3.04 -6.74 2.24
C ILE A 207 -2.94 -6.18 3.66
N GLU A 208 -1.76 -6.25 4.29
CA GLU A 208 -1.54 -5.71 5.64
C GLU A 208 -1.66 -4.17 5.66
N VAL A 209 -1.13 -3.48 4.64
CA VAL A 209 -1.29 -2.01 4.48
C VAL A 209 -2.78 -1.64 4.40
N ILE A 210 -3.55 -2.33 3.57
CA ILE A 210 -5.00 -2.11 3.44
C ILE A 210 -5.71 -2.41 4.77
N ALA A 211 -5.34 -3.50 5.45
CA ALA A 211 -5.92 -3.86 6.75
C ALA A 211 -5.62 -2.79 7.82
N ALA A 212 -4.43 -2.23 7.84
CA ALA A 212 -4.07 -1.16 8.77
C ALA A 212 -4.86 0.14 8.51
N LEU A 213 -5.11 0.48 7.25
CA LEU A 213 -5.93 1.63 6.88
C LEU A 213 -7.41 1.39 7.19
N GLU A 214 -7.96 0.21 6.88
CA GLU A 214 -9.33 -0.15 7.24
C GLU A 214 -9.51 -0.16 8.78
N ALA A 215 -8.56 -0.73 9.53
CA ALA A 215 -8.58 -0.70 10.99
C ALA A 215 -8.52 0.72 11.53
N SER A 216 -7.71 1.60 10.92
CA SER A 216 -7.63 3.03 11.28
C SER A 216 -8.96 3.76 11.05
N HIS A 217 -9.62 3.48 9.92
CA HIS A 217 -10.94 4.04 9.60
C HIS A 217 -12.00 3.57 10.60
N ARG A 218 -12.09 2.26 10.84
CA ARG A 218 -13.05 1.68 11.80
C ARG A 218 -12.78 2.11 13.24
N SER A 219 -11.51 2.30 13.60
CA SER A 219 -11.13 2.82 14.92
C SER A 219 -11.71 4.21 15.18
N LEU A 220 -11.70 5.09 14.18
CA LEU A 220 -12.30 6.41 14.29
C LEU A 220 -13.82 6.33 14.53
N GLU A 221 -14.52 5.43 13.82
CA GLU A 221 -15.96 5.22 13.98
C GLU A 221 -16.33 4.62 15.34
N LEU A 222 -15.52 3.66 15.83
CA LEU A 222 -15.79 2.91 17.05
C LEU A 222 -15.23 3.56 18.33
N GLY A 223 -14.33 4.54 18.18
CA GLY A 223 -13.67 5.21 19.32
C GLY A 223 -12.75 4.29 20.13
N ARG A 224 -12.26 3.19 19.53
CA ARG A 224 -11.36 2.22 20.17
C ARG A 224 -10.30 1.69 19.22
N GLU A 225 -9.30 1.05 19.80
CA GLU A 225 -8.31 0.29 19.02
C GLU A 225 -8.97 -0.88 18.28
N VAL A 226 -8.59 -1.10 17.01
CA VAL A 226 -9.10 -2.17 16.15
C VAL A 226 -7.92 -3.01 15.69
N SER A 227 -8.00 -4.33 15.87
CA SER A 227 -6.98 -5.24 15.38
C SER A 227 -7.11 -5.50 13.88
N LEU A 228 -5.98 -5.78 13.20
CA LEU A 228 -6.02 -6.15 11.79
C LEU A 228 -6.80 -7.45 11.56
N SER A 229 -6.77 -8.38 12.53
CA SER A 229 -7.56 -9.61 12.46
C SER A 229 -9.08 -9.35 12.43
N GLU A 230 -9.58 -8.30 13.12
CA GLU A 230 -11.00 -7.93 13.08
C GLU A 230 -11.45 -7.51 11.67
N VAL A 231 -10.62 -6.80 10.91
CA VAL A 231 -10.98 -6.36 9.55
C VAL A 231 -10.81 -7.47 8.52
N LEU A 232 -9.80 -8.32 8.68
CA LEU A 232 -9.57 -9.49 7.81
C LEU A 232 -10.69 -10.56 7.94
N GLN A 233 -11.32 -10.68 9.12
CA GLN A 233 -12.39 -11.63 9.39
C GLN A 233 -13.80 -11.02 9.24
N ALA A 234 -13.93 -9.72 8.99
CA ALA A 234 -15.21 -9.05 8.87
C ALA A 234 -16.05 -9.66 7.72
N LYS A 235 -17.37 -9.85 8.00
CA LYS A 235 -18.33 -10.38 7.03
C LYS A 235 -18.72 -9.33 5.99
#